data_6772e07840a6fdc1e107bfb66daf35cb
#
_entry.id   6772e07840a6fdc1e107bfb66daf35cb
#
_cell.length_a   1.000
_cell.length_b   1.000
_cell.length_c   1.000
_cell.angle_alpha   90.00
_cell.angle_beta   90.00
_cell.angle_gamma   90.00
#
_symmetry.space_group_name_H-M   'P 1'
#
loop_
_entity.id
_entity.type
_entity.pdbx_description
1 polymer ?
#
loop_
_entity_poly.entity_id
_entity_poly.type
_entity_poly.pdbx_seq_one_letter_code
_entity_poly.pdbx_strand_id
1 'polypeptide(L)'
;MNLEIKSIKNKLKGIIGKKEILDVILFGSFVKRKALPEDIDVANISEEEIKIDLEGFHFSFLKPIDFFKKRITLLNTLFREGYSLKFDKSFSELYGFRNKILFSYELRGLNDSKKVKVVNILRGKKNEKGLVMESHGEWLANQVFFVPIANDHIFERFFLNFEVKFRKNYVLMH
;
A
#
# COMPACT_ATOMS: atom_id res chain seq x y z
N MET A 1 7.14 -12.79 -3.61
CA MET A 1 7.17 -11.71 -4.63
C MET A 1 6.14 -12.02 -5.70
N ASN A 2 5.24 -11.08 -6.02
CA ASN A 2 4.18 -11.24 -7.02
C ASN A 2 4.82 -11.42 -8.42
N LEU A 3 4.23 -12.30 -9.27
CA LEU A 3 4.69 -12.54 -10.65
C LEU A 3 4.75 -11.25 -11.48
N GLU A 4 3.80 -10.35 -11.25
CA GLU A 4 3.74 -9.03 -11.92
C GLU A 4 4.92 -8.14 -11.57
N ILE A 5 5.33 -8.08 -10.28
CA ILE A 5 6.51 -7.32 -9.84
C ILE A 5 7.78 -7.90 -10.47
N LYS A 6 7.89 -9.24 -10.58
CA LYS A 6 9.01 -9.88 -11.29
C LYS A 6 9.11 -9.45 -12.75
N SER A 7 7.97 -9.41 -13.44
CA SER A 7 7.92 -8.98 -14.85
C SER A 7 8.40 -7.55 -14.99
N ILE A 8 7.90 -6.63 -14.14
CA ILE A 8 8.32 -5.22 -14.13
C ILE A 8 9.82 -5.09 -13.82
N LYS A 9 10.31 -5.81 -12.80
CA LYS A 9 11.72 -5.81 -12.43
C LYS A 9 12.61 -6.25 -13.60
N ASN A 10 12.18 -7.24 -14.38
CA ASN A 10 12.91 -7.69 -15.56
C ASN A 10 12.95 -6.60 -16.65
N LYS A 11 11.83 -5.90 -16.91
CA LYS A 11 11.78 -4.78 -17.87
C LYS A 11 12.71 -3.63 -17.44
N LEU A 12 12.82 -3.37 -16.14
CA LEU A 12 13.62 -2.29 -15.57
C LEU A 12 15.05 -2.73 -15.19
N LYS A 13 15.47 -3.98 -15.46
CA LYS A 13 16.76 -4.53 -15.04
C LYS A 13 17.95 -3.67 -15.45
N GLY A 14 17.94 -3.15 -16.67
CA GLY A 14 19.01 -2.27 -17.20
C GLY A 14 19.10 -0.93 -16.45
N ILE A 15 17.98 -0.47 -15.86
CA ILE A 15 17.93 0.76 -15.07
C ILE A 15 18.41 0.46 -13.65
N ILE A 16 17.84 -0.57 -13.02
CA ILE A 16 18.14 -0.97 -11.63
C ILE A 16 19.63 -1.27 -11.44
N GLY A 17 20.30 -1.81 -12.47
CA GLY A 17 21.72 -2.18 -12.44
C GLY A 17 22.70 -1.02 -12.60
N LYS A 18 22.26 0.19 -12.91
CA LYS A 18 23.14 1.36 -13.04
C LYS A 18 23.68 1.78 -11.68
N LYS A 19 24.98 2.12 -11.61
CA LYS A 19 25.65 2.51 -10.36
C LYS A 19 25.12 3.83 -9.80
N GLU A 20 24.70 4.73 -10.67
CA GLU A 20 24.18 6.06 -10.34
C GLU A 20 22.80 5.98 -9.72
N ILE A 21 22.08 4.88 -9.91
CA ILE A 21 20.75 4.66 -9.36
C ILE A 21 20.82 4.05 -7.97
N LEU A 22 20.38 4.81 -6.99
CA LEU A 22 20.33 4.38 -5.60
C LEU A 22 19.17 3.42 -5.36
N ASP A 23 17.98 3.73 -5.91
CA ASP A 23 16.82 2.84 -5.87
C ASP A 23 15.83 3.14 -7.00
N VAL A 24 14.99 2.15 -7.32
CA VAL A 24 13.87 2.23 -8.26
C VAL A 24 12.63 1.72 -7.53
N ILE A 25 11.66 2.61 -7.30
CA ILE A 25 10.52 2.35 -6.43
C ILE A 25 9.23 2.35 -7.24
N LEU A 26 8.50 1.25 -7.22
CA LEU A 26 7.12 1.20 -7.72
C LEU A 26 6.19 1.83 -6.71
N PHE A 27 5.19 2.59 -7.17
CA PHE A 27 4.17 3.17 -6.29
C PHE A 27 2.82 3.35 -7.04
N GLY A 28 1.85 3.99 -6.40
CA GLY A 28 0.58 4.33 -7.03
C GLY A 28 -0.40 3.16 -7.16
N SER A 29 -1.21 3.19 -8.21
CA SER A 29 -2.33 2.27 -8.43
C SER A 29 -1.90 0.81 -8.57
N PHE A 30 -0.76 0.56 -9.20
CA PHE A 30 -0.21 -0.77 -9.38
C PHE A 30 0.07 -1.48 -8.05
N VAL A 31 0.71 -0.80 -7.10
CA VAL A 31 1.04 -1.38 -5.78
C VAL A 31 -0.22 -1.64 -4.96
N LYS A 32 -1.24 -0.80 -5.10
CA LYS A 32 -2.54 -0.94 -4.43
C LYS A 32 -3.43 -2.02 -5.05
N ARG A 33 -3.00 -2.68 -6.13
CA ARG A 33 -3.82 -3.66 -6.88
C ARG A 33 -5.19 -3.11 -7.28
N LYS A 34 -5.30 -1.82 -7.53
CA LYS A 34 -6.44 -1.23 -8.23
C LYS A 34 -6.34 -1.64 -9.70
N ALA A 35 -7.48 -1.67 -10.40
CA ALA A 35 -7.61 -2.11 -11.79
C ALA A 35 -6.37 -1.77 -12.65
N LEU A 36 -6.10 -2.54 -13.70
CA LEU A 36 -4.94 -2.39 -14.58
C LEU A 36 -4.67 -0.90 -14.85
N PRO A 37 -3.57 -0.32 -14.34
CA PRO A 37 -3.24 1.06 -14.62
C PRO A 37 -2.83 1.21 -16.08
N GLU A 38 -3.15 2.34 -16.71
CA GLU A 38 -2.66 2.68 -18.04
C GLU A 38 -1.14 2.78 -18.03
N ASP A 39 -0.59 3.41 -16.97
CA ASP A 39 0.86 3.54 -16.75
C ASP A 39 1.26 3.06 -15.36
N ILE A 40 2.49 2.57 -15.28
CA ILE A 40 3.12 2.12 -14.03
C ILE A 40 3.97 3.27 -13.47
N ASP A 41 3.58 3.78 -12.29
CA ASP A 41 4.33 4.83 -11.61
C ASP A 41 5.62 4.30 -10.99
N VAL A 42 6.74 4.92 -11.35
CA VAL A 42 8.09 4.57 -10.89
C VAL A 42 8.81 5.82 -10.37
N ALA A 43 9.34 5.78 -9.17
CA ALA A 43 10.26 6.78 -8.67
C ALA A 43 11.71 6.27 -8.80
N ASN A 44 12.54 7.06 -9.47
CA ASN A 44 13.96 6.82 -9.59
C ASN A 44 14.72 7.72 -8.61
N ILE A 45 15.52 7.13 -7.74
CA ILE A 45 16.37 7.86 -6.78
C ILE A 45 17.80 7.80 -7.27
N SER A 46 18.37 8.96 -7.60
CA SER A 46 19.78 9.09 -8.03
C SER A 46 20.29 10.52 -7.78
N GLU A 47 21.60 10.70 -7.72
CA GLU A 47 22.20 12.04 -7.54
C GLU A 47 21.95 12.96 -8.73
N GLU A 48 21.97 12.40 -9.95
CA GLU A 48 21.74 13.12 -11.18
C GLU A 48 20.45 12.64 -11.85
N GLU A 49 19.76 13.56 -12.51
CA GLU A 49 18.55 13.25 -13.26
C GLU A 49 18.90 12.38 -14.47
N ILE A 50 18.37 11.16 -14.48
CA ILE A 50 18.50 10.23 -15.60
C ILE A 50 17.17 10.24 -16.35
N LYS A 51 17.19 10.76 -17.57
CA LYS A 51 16.01 10.69 -18.46
C LYS A 51 15.80 9.23 -18.87
N ILE A 52 14.64 8.71 -18.53
CA ILE A 52 14.20 7.36 -18.86
C ILE A 52 12.87 7.52 -19.58
N ASP A 53 12.83 7.02 -20.81
CA ASP A 53 11.60 6.91 -21.59
C ASP A 53 11.34 5.43 -21.88
N LEU A 54 10.26 4.92 -21.34
CA LEU A 54 9.84 3.52 -21.50
C LEU A 54 8.32 3.46 -21.53
N GLU A 55 7.77 2.98 -22.64
CA GLU A 55 6.33 2.87 -22.86
C GLU A 55 5.63 2.11 -21.73
N GLY A 56 4.51 2.64 -21.25
CA GLY A 56 3.74 2.08 -20.14
C GLY A 56 4.31 2.37 -18.75
N PHE A 57 5.29 3.30 -18.66
CA PHE A 57 5.87 3.71 -17.38
C PHE A 57 5.91 5.23 -17.25
N HIS A 58 5.50 5.70 -16.08
CA HIS A 58 5.63 7.11 -15.72
C HIS A 58 6.74 7.26 -14.66
N PHE A 59 7.84 7.94 -15.04
CA PHE A 59 9.00 8.11 -14.16
C PHE A 59 8.96 9.45 -13.43
N SER A 60 9.10 9.39 -12.11
CA SER A 60 9.40 10.53 -11.25
C SER A 60 10.86 10.45 -10.80
N PHE A 61 11.53 11.59 -10.76
CA PHE A 61 12.92 11.67 -10.32
C PHE A 61 13.02 12.32 -8.94
N LEU A 62 13.85 11.75 -8.05
CA LEU A 62 14.16 12.27 -6.74
C LEU A 62 15.67 12.21 -6.49
N LYS A 63 16.21 13.32 -5.97
CA LYS A 63 17.56 13.34 -5.41
C LYS A 63 17.53 12.92 -3.93
N PRO A 64 18.60 12.33 -3.39
CA PRO A 64 18.68 12.02 -1.95
C PRO A 64 18.39 13.22 -1.06
N ILE A 65 18.84 14.41 -1.47
CA ILE A 65 18.61 15.66 -0.72
C ILE A 65 17.11 16.04 -0.63
N ASP A 66 16.28 15.55 -1.54
CA ASP A 66 14.84 15.84 -1.54
C ASP A 66 14.13 15.22 -0.34
N PHE A 67 14.70 14.16 0.25
CA PHE A 67 14.19 13.54 1.47
C PHE A 67 14.25 14.46 2.70
N PHE A 68 15.08 15.50 2.64
CA PHE A 68 15.25 16.50 3.71
C PHE A 68 14.50 17.81 3.42
N LYS A 69 13.93 17.97 2.22
CA LYS A 69 13.13 19.13 1.87
C LYS A 69 11.70 18.99 2.41
N LYS A 70 11.13 20.09 2.91
CA LYS A 70 9.74 20.11 3.39
C LYS A 70 8.75 19.95 2.22
N ARG A 71 7.69 19.14 2.42
CA ARG A 71 6.49 19.04 1.56
C ARG A 71 6.66 18.40 0.19
N ILE A 72 7.47 17.39 0.06
CA ILE A 72 7.41 16.55 -1.15
C ILE A 72 6.32 15.49 -0.95
N THR A 73 5.16 15.69 -1.57
CA THR A 73 4.00 14.77 -1.48
C THR A 73 4.36 13.37 -1.96
N LEU A 74 5.25 13.27 -2.94
CA LEU A 74 5.74 11.99 -3.47
C LEU A 74 6.43 11.16 -2.38
N LEU A 75 7.26 11.76 -1.52
CA LEU A 75 7.92 11.02 -0.43
C LEU A 75 6.92 10.37 0.53
N ASN A 76 5.87 11.08 0.91
CA ASN A 76 4.81 10.51 1.73
C ASN A 76 4.15 9.31 1.05
N THR A 77 3.96 9.38 -0.27
CA THR A 77 3.42 8.28 -1.07
C THR A 77 4.39 7.10 -1.10
N LEU A 78 5.69 7.34 -1.30
CA LEU A 78 6.70 6.28 -1.31
C LEU A 78 6.79 5.57 0.05
N PHE A 79 6.81 6.31 1.15
CA PHE A 79 6.80 5.69 2.48
C PHE A 79 5.52 4.90 2.75
N ARG A 80 4.38 5.39 2.27
CA ARG A 80 3.09 4.74 2.48
C ARG A 80 2.92 3.47 1.66
N GLU A 81 3.31 3.48 0.38
CA GLU A 81 2.97 2.43 -0.57
C GLU A 81 4.09 2.05 -1.55
N GLY A 82 5.26 2.63 -1.42
CA GLY A 82 6.39 2.34 -2.30
C GLY A 82 6.94 0.93 -2.11
N TYR A 83 7.33 0.29 -3.23
CA TYR A 83 8.03 -0.99 -3.24
C TYR A 83 9.36 -0.85 -3.97
N SER A 84 10.46 -1.04 -3.25
CA SER A 84 11.82 -1.02 -3.82
C SER A 84 12.06 -2.23 -4.68
N LEU A 85 12.38 -2.02 -5.96
CA LEU A 85 12.77 -3.08 -6.89
C LEU A 85 14.22 -3.54 -6.68
N LYS A 86 15.06 -2.66 -6.13
CA LYS A 86 16.47 -2.98 -5.86
C LYS A 86 16.61 -3.89 -4.65
N PHE A 87 15.85 -3.62 -3.59
CA PHE A 87 15.94 -4.35 -2.32
C PHE A 87 14.82 -5.37 -2.09
N ASP A 88 13.86 -5.48 -3.01
CA ASP A 88 12.75 -6.45 -2.97
C ASP A 88 11.89 -6.38 -1.69
N LYS A 89 11.62 -5.17 -1.20
CA LYS A 89 10.78 -4.94 -0.01
C LYS A 89 10.05 -3.59 -0.08
N SER A 90 9.09 -3.37 0.81
CA SER A 90 8.44 -2.05 0.93
C SER A 90 9.48 -0.98 1.22
N PHE A 91 9.31 0.20 0.63
CA PHE A 91 10.25 1.31 0.83
C PHE A 91 10.37 1.70 2.31
N SER A 92 9.27 1.69 3.05
CA SER A 92 9.28 1.94 4.50
C SER A 92 10.08 0.91 5.31
N GLU A 93 10.11 -0.36 4.87
CA GLU A 93 10.88 -1.41 5.54
C GLU A 93 12.40 -1.19 5.45
N LEU A 94 12.87 -0.43 4.45
CA LEU A 94 14.28 -0.02 4.38
C LEU A 94 14.69 0.87 5.57
N TYR A 95 13.71 1.54 6.17
CA TYR A 95 13.87 2.44 7.31
C TYR A 95 13.32 1.84 8.63
N GLY A 96 13.04 0.54 8.64
CA GLY A 96 12.55 -0.16 9.83
C GLY A 96 11.05 0.03 10.13
N PHE A 97 10.27 0.61 9.19
CA PHE A 97 8.84 0.82 9.38
C PHE A 97 8.00 -0.22 8.64
N ARG A 98 6.87 -0.58 9.23
CA ARG A 98 5.82 -1.41 8.61
C ARG A 98 4.63 -0.53 8.27
N ASN A 99 4.16 -0.64 7.03
CA ASN A 99 2.98 0.07 6.56
C ASN A 99 1.73 -0.72 6.87
N LYS A 100 0.81 -0.11 7.59
CA LYS A 100 -0.53 -0.66 7.84
C LYS A 100 -1.60 0.39 7.62
N ILE A 101 -2.84 -0.05 7.46
CA ILE A 101 -4.01 0.80 7.48
C ILE A 101 -4.78 0.51 8.76
N LEU A 102 -5.05 1.56 9.51
CA LEU A 102 -5.95 1.54 10.64
C LEU A 102 -7.36 1.85 10.14
N PHE A 103 -8.24 0.88 10.28
CA PHE A 103 -9.68 1.08 10.11
C PHE A 103 -10.35 1.26 11.46
N SER A 104 -11.20 2.26 11.55
CA SER A 104 -12.18 2.40 12.62
C SER A 104 -13.59 2.54 12.02
N TYR A 105 -14.58 1.87 12.56
CA TYR A 105 -15.92 1.87 12.01
C TYR A 105 -16.99 1.98 13.09
N GLU A 106 -18.20 2.38 12.69
CA GLU A 106 -19.33 2.57 13.58
C GLU A 106 -20.51 1.70 13.14
N LEU A 107 -21.11 0.99 14.06
CA LEU A 107 -22.34 0.21 13.81
C LEU A 107 -23.63 0.99 14.11
N ARG A 108 -23.48 2.23 14.57
CA ARG A 108 -24.62 3.11 14.86
C ARG A 108 -25.40 3.40 13.58
N GLY A 109 -26.72 3.28 13.66
CA GLY A 109 -27.61 3.50 12.50
C GLY A 109 -27.91 2.26 11.69
N LEU A 110 -27.21 1.14 11.89
CA LEU A 110 -27.58 -0.15 11.31
C LEU A 110 -28.65 -0.85 12.16
N ASN A 111 -29.52 -1.64 11.52
CA ASN A 111 -30.40 -2.56 12.23
C ASN A 111 -29.59 -3.72 12.84
N ASP A 112 -30.15 -4.41 13.83
CA ASP A 112 -29.44 -5.43 14.60
C ASP A 112 -28.98 -6.63 13.75
N SER A 113 -29.77 -7.03 12.77
CA SER A 113 -29.40 -8.10 11.84
C SER A 113 -28.15 -7.73 11.01
N LYS A 114 -28.09 -6.50 10.46
CA LYS A 114 -26.90 -6.00 9.75
C LYS A 114 -25.70 -5.88 10.69
N LYS A 115 -25.88 -5.38 11.94
CA LYS A 115 -24.78 -5.32 12.93
C LYS A 115 -24.15 -6.67 13.16
N VAL A 116 -24.98 -7.67 13.46
CA VAL A 116 -24.54 -9.05 13.71
C VAL A 116 -23.80 -9.60 12.48
N LYS A 117 -24.35 -9.38 11.26
CA LYS A 117 -23.73 -9.84 10.02
C LYS A 117 -22.35 -9.20 9.80
N VAL A 118 -22.22 -7.88 9.97
CA VAL A 118 -20.95 -7.16 9.85
C VAL A 118 -19.91 -7.69 10.82
N VAL A 119 -20.28 -7.82 12.11
CA VAL A 119 -19.36 -8.33 13.14
C VAL A 119 -18.93 -9.76 12.84
N ASN A 120 -19.86 -10.64 12.44
CA ASN A 120 -19.54 -12.03 12.13
C ASN A 120 -18.61 -12.16 10.92
N ILE A 121 -18.78 -11.34 9.89
CA ILE A 121 -17.89 -11.38 8.72
C ILE A 121 -16.49 -10.87 9.11
N LEU A 122 -16.42 -9.76 9.84
CA LEU A 122 -15.13 -9.17 10.20
C LEU A 122 -14.35 -10.01 11.22
N ARG A 123 -15.03 -10.57 12.24
CA ARG A 123 -14.41 -11.32 13.35
C ARG A 123 -14.39 -12.82 13.16
N GLY A 124 -15.26 -13.34 12.32
CA GLY A 124 -15.53 -14.78 12.19
C GLY A 124 -16.59 -15.28 13.18
N LYS A 125 -17.02 -16.51 12.99
CA LYS A 125 -17.97 -17.22 13.87
C LYS A 125 -17.31 -18.44 14.45
N LYS A 126 -17.47 -18.66 15.76
CA LYS A 126 -16.96 -19.84 16.48
C LYS A 126 -15.47 -20.08 16.17
N ASN A 127 -15.15 -21.08 15.34
CA ASN A 127 -13.79 -21.50 15.01
C ASN A 127 -13.32 -20.98 13.62
N GLU A 128 -14.13 -20.18 12.94
CA GLU A 128 -13.78 -19.62 11.63
C GLU A 128 -13.06 -18.28 11.82
N LYS A 129 -12.00 -18.06 11.04
CA LYS A 129 -11.34 -16.76 10.98
C LYS A 129 -12.22 -15.79 10.21
N GLY A 130 -12.36 -14.58 10.76
CA GLY A 130 -13.05 -13.51 10.03
C GLY A 130 -12.15 -12.79 9.05
N LEU A 131 -12.76 -11.97 8.22
CA LEU A 131 -12.12 -11.23 7.14
C LEU A 131 -10.85 -10.47 7.58
N VAL A 132 -10.84 -9.90 8.79
CA VAL A 132 -9.67 -9.19 9.32
C VAL A 132 -8.49 -10.14 9.48
N MET A 133 -8.69 -11.30 10.11
CA MET A 133 -7.61 -12.28 10.32
C MET A 133 -7.19 -12.97 9.03
N GLU A 134 -8.13 -13.28 8.13
CA GLU A 134 -7.84 -13.84 6.79
C GLU A 134 -7.00 -12.89 5.93
N SER A 135 -7.22 -11.59 6.11
CA SER A 135 -6.45 -10.52 5.46
C SER A 135 -5.14 -10.19 6.18
N HIS A 136 -4.66 -11.06 7.08
CA HIS A 136 -3.47 -10.81 7.92
C HIS A 136 -3.57 -9.53 8.74
N GLY A 137 -4.80 -9.16 9.12
CA GLY A 137 -5.08 -8.02 9.98
C GLY A 137 -5.03 -8.39 11.46
N GLU A 138 -5.09 -7.36 12.28
CA GLU A 138 -4.93 -7.44 13.73
C GLU A 138 -5.92 -6.49 14.41
N TRP A 139 -6.70 -7.02 15.35
CA TRP A 139 -7.64 -6.21 16.14
C TRP A 139 -6.88 -5.42 17.21
N LEU A 140 -7.09 -4.11 17.23
CA LEU A 140 -6.56 -3.23 18.26
C LEU A 140 -7.57 -3.01 19.39
N ALA A 141 -8.84 -2.83 19.02
CA ALA A 141 -9.96 -2.62 19.94
C ALA A 141 -11.28 -3.06 19.28
N ASN A 142 -12.40 -2.88 20.00
CA ASN A 142 -13.72 -3.03 19.38
C ASN A 142 -13.84 -2.02 18.23
N GLN A 143 -14.25 -2.51 17.04
CA GLN A 143 -14.45 -1.68 15.85
C GLN A 143 -13.17 -0.97 15.34
N VAL A 144 -11.97 -1.40 15.79
CA VAL A 144 -10.68 -0.84 15.35
C VAL A 144 -9.71 -1.97 15.05
N PHE A 145 -9.14 -1.96 13.85
CA PHE A 145 -8.17 -2.98 13.44
C PHE A 145 -7.16 -2.45 12.43
N PHE A 146 -6.02 -3.11 12.36
CA PHE A 146 -5.01 -2.90 11.33
C PHE A 146 -5.10 -3.95 10.24
N VAL A 147 -4.77 -3.56 9.01
CA VAL A 147 -4.55 -4.49 7.89
C VAL A 147 -3.35 -4.04 7.05
N PRO A 148 -2.70 -4.96 6.31
CA PRO A 148 -1.72 -4.59 5.30
C PRO A 148 -2.33 -3.69 4.23
N ILE A 149 -1.55 -2.76 3.68
CA ILE A 149 -2.00 -1.80 2.64
C ILE A 149 -2.59 -2.50 1.41
N ALA A 150 -2.04 -3.65 1.03
CA ALA A 150 -2.53 -4.43 -0.12
C ALA A 150 -4.01 -4.83 0.00
N ASN A 151 -4.57 -4.83 1.20
CA ASN A 151 -5.95 -5.23 1.48
C ASN A 151 -6.91 -4.05 1.67
N ASP A 152 -6.45 -2.80 1.46
CA ASP A 152 -7.23 -1.58 1.59
C ASP A 152 -8.59 -1.67 0.88
N HIS A 153 -8.56 -2.01 -0.40
CA HIS A 153 -9.74 -2.07 -1.26
C HIS A 153 -10.79 -3.10 -0.81
N ILE A 154 -10.38 -4.18 -0.11
CA ILE A 154 -11.28 -5.21 0.39
C ILE A 154 -12.19 -4.62 1.47
N PHE A 155 -11.60 -3.92 2.43
CA PHE A 155 -12.34 -3.33 3.55
C PHE A 155 -13.13 -2.09 3.15
N GLU A 156 -12.61 -1.25 2.26
CA GLU A 156 -13.40 -0.13 1.71
C GLU A 156 -14.66 -0.64 1.03
N ARG A 157 -14.53 -1.61 0.12
CA ARG A 157 -15.67 -2.21 -0.58
C ARG A 157 -16.65 -2.87 0.41
N PHE A 158 -16.13 -3.59 1.40
CA PHE A 158 -16.93 -4.22 2.43
C PHE A 158 -17.79 -3.19 3.17
N PHE A 159 -17.18 -2.13 3.69
CA PHE A 159 -17.89 -1.10 4.44
C PHE A 159 -18.91 -0.35 3.57
N LEU A 160 -18.56 -0.03 2.34
CA LEU A 160 -19.49 0.61 1.40
C LEU A 160 -20.71 -0.29 1.10
N ASN A 161 -20.50 -1.59 0.84
CA ASN A 161 -21.59 -2.54 0.56
C ASN A 161 -22.54 -2.75 1.74
N PHE A 162 -22.05 -2.62 2.97
CA PHE A 162 -22.86 -2.73 4.18
C PHE A 162 -23.37 -1.39 4.70
N GLU A 163 -23.04 -0.27 4.02
CA GLU A 163 -23.41 1.10 4.43
C GLU A 163 -22.88 1.43 5.83
N VAL A 164 -21.72 0.90 6.18
CA VAL A 164 -21.05 1.13 7.46
C VAL A 164 -20.22 2.40 7.36
N LYS A 165 -20.40 3.32 8.30
CA LYS A 165 -19.52 4.49 8.43
C LYS A 165 -18.16 4.05 8.95
N PHE A 166 -17.10 4.47 8.26
CA PHE A 166 -15.73 4.14 8.65
C PHE A 166 -14.78 5.29 8.41
N ARG A 167 -13.64 5.23 9.08
CA ARG A 167 -12.46 6.07 8.83
C ARG A 167 -11.27 5.16 8.58
N LYS A 168 -10.37 5.60 7.73
CA LYS A 168 -9.09 4.92 7.51
C LYS A 168 -7.93 5.89 7.65
N ASN A 169 -6.86 5.43 8.28
CA ASN A 169 -5.62 6.16 8.43
C ASN A 169 -4.46 5.27 8.00
N TYR A 170 -3.54 5.82 7.23
CA TYR A 170 -2.29 5.14 6.94
C TYR A 170 -1.34 5.32 8.12
N VAL A 171 -0.73 4.23 8.56
CA VAL A 171 0.12 4.20 9.75
C VAL A 171 1.45 3.56 9.42
N LEU A 172 2.53 4.22 9.82
CA LEU A 172 3.88 3.68 9.84
C LEU A 172 4.16 3.20 11.27
N MET A 173 4.39 1.91 11.41
CA MET A 173 4.70 1.28 12.72
C MET A 173 6.16 0.87 12.72
N HIS A 174 6.84 1.16 13.79
CA HIS A 174 8.21 0.72 14.06
C HIS A 174 8.22 -0.62 14.79
#